data_d89d14a841ce53c45a833d8d169ac983
#
_entry.id   d89d14a841ce53c45a833d8d169ac983
#
_cell.length_a   1.000
_cell.length_b   1.000
_cell.length_c   1.000
_cell.angle_alpha   90.00
_cell.angle_beta   90.00
_cell.angle_gamma   90.00
#
_symmetry.space_group_name_H-M   'P 1'
#
loop_
_entity.id
_entity.type
_entity.pdbx_description
1 polymer ?
#
loop_
_entity_poly.entity_id
_entity_poly.type
_entity_poly.pdbx_seq_one_letter_code
_entity_poly.pdbx_strand_id
1 'polypeptide(L)'
;MTPPDPLSSLLPPAPPGRDLPQHDQHRRELLAIVRSEVGIWHWRPAPAWLAPLGAALAVLVIVAGVFVLPGLLGGSRHGAGTSSGPPASGGQHTTLIRRTESSLVNSPVTGLVVRASVGAVSIAGGDRNTVAITAHLVYRGSAPVITRQVTGGVLDLGYRCPSGSRDCGVFFDLTVPRGLGATVRLEVGQIRLSGLSGTITASTSIGQVQASGMSGPRVRLTTGTGMISAGFTAPPQQIFARSGIGSVAIRVPSGTAYRVAASTQEGSVRVSVPRSAASSHVIQATTGTGTVTVTGS
;
A
#
# COMPACT_ATOMS: atom_id res chain seq x y z
N MET A 1 -17.57 -16.56 56.98
CA MET A 1 -18.57 -17.18 56.11
C MET A 1 -19.18 -16.05 55.28
N THR A 2 -18.74 -15.90 54.06
CA THR A 2 -19.22 -14.89 53.07
C THR A 2 -20.26 -15.59 52.18
N PRO A 3 -21.46 -15.03 51.95
CA PRO A 3 -22.48 -15.67 51.12
C PRO A 3 -22.09 -15.62 49.64
N PRO A 4 -22.49 -16.63 48.84
CA PRO A 4 -22.18 -16.68 47.42
C PRO A 4 -23.06 -15.69 46.63
N ASP A 5 -22.44 -15.12 45.58
CA ASP A 5 -22.98 -14.13 44.67
C ASP A 5 -24.10 -14.74 43.79
N PRO A 6 -25.29 -14.12 43.67
CA PRO A 6 -26.45 -14.71 42.98
C PRO A 6 -26.46 -14.57 41.47
N LEU A 7 -25.38 -14.04 40.83
CA LEU A 7 -25.33 -13.76 39.37
C LEU A 7 -24.62 -14.84 38.54
N SER A 8 -24.12 -15.93 39.12
CA SER A 8 -23.41 -16.98 38.39
C SER A 8 -24.30 -18.04 37.69
N SER A 9 -25.63 -17.93 37.79
CA SER A 9 -26.56 -18.94 37.25
C SER A 9 -27.23 -18.57 35.90
N LEU A 10 -26.84 -17.45 35.25
CA LEU A 10 -27.47 -16.99 34.04
C LEU A 10 -26.61 -17.08 32.74
N LEU A 11 -25.46 -17.73 32.80
CA LEU A 11 -24.67 -17.96 31.60
C LEU A 11 -25.04 -19.32 30.98
N PRO A 12 -25.44 -19.36 29.68
CA PRO A 12 -25.67 -20.62 28.99
C PRO A 12 -24.32 -21.38 28.83
N PRO A 13 -24.35 -22.71 28.81
CA PRO A 13 -23.15 -23.52 28.68
C PRO A 13 -22.49 -23.27 27.32
N ALA A 14 -21.15 -23.15 27.31
CA ALA A 14 -20.36 -22.97 26.10
C ALA A 14 -20.60 -24.15 25.13
N PRO A 15 -20.73 -23.89 23.82
CA PRO A 15 -20.90 -24.96 22.83
C PRO A 15 -19.62 -25.86 22.81
N PRO A 16 -19.77 -27.17 22.55
CA PRO A 16 -18.65 -28.10 22.50
C PRO A 16 -17.71 -27.68 21.34
N GLY A 17 -16.41 -27.57 21.67
CA GLY A 17 -15.37 -27.22 20.71
C GLY A 17 -15.35 -28.24 19.55
N ARG A 18 -15.56 -27.74 18.32
CA ARG A 18 -15.26 -28.51 17.09
C ARG A 18 -13.76 -28.40 16.85
N ASP A 19 -13.04 -29.47 17.15
CA ASP A 19 -11.66 -29.65 16.71
C ASP A 19 -11.63 -29.72 15.19
N LEU A 20 -11.08 -28.68 14.54
CA LEU A 20 -10.80 -28.64 13.10
C LEU A 20 -9.32 -28.98 12.88
N PRO A 21 -8.97 -30.20 12.43
CA PRO A 21 -7.56 -30.62 12.28
C PRO A 21 -6.76 -29.88 11.20
N GLN A 22 -7.38 -29.04 10.39
CA GLN A 22 -6.70 -28.37 9.27
C GLN A 22 -6.12 -26.98 9.60
N HIS A 23 -6.43 -26.39 10.78
CA HIS A 23 -5.95 -25.05 11.12
C HIS A 23 -4.46 -25.02 11.47
N ASP A 24 -3.91 -26.09 12.01
CA ASP A 24 -2.50 -26.14 12.44
C ASP A 24 -1.52 -26.38 11.29
N GLN A 25 -1.93 -27.05 10.22
CA GLN A 25 -1.10 -27.22 9.01
C GLN A 25 -0.95 -25.89 8.25
N HIS A 26 -2.03 -25.16 8.03
CA HIS A 26 -1.97 -23.84 7.38
C HIS A 26 -1.15 -22.80 8.14
N ARG A 27 -1.21 -22.86 9.47
CA ARG A 27 -0.41 -21.97 10.33
C ARG A 27 1.09 -22.26 10.24
N ARG A 28 1.48 -23.53 10.09
CA ARG A 28 2.89 -23.93 9.93
C ARG A 28 3.44 -23.57 8.57
N GLU A 29 2.66 -23.69 7.52
CA GLU A 29 3.06 -23.27 6.17
C GLU A 29 3.24 -21.75 6.06
N LEU A 30 2.33 -20.95 6.63
CA LEU A 30 2.47 -19.49 6.66
C LEU A 30 3.68 -19.02 7.48
N LEU A 31 4.02 -19.71 8.57
CA LEU A 31 5.20 -19.40 9.37
C LEU A 31 6.52 -19.84 8.71
N ALA A 32 6.49 -20.83 7.83
CA ALA A 32 7.66 -21.25 7.05
C ALA A 32 8.03 -20.23 5.96
N ILE A 33 7.04 -19.63 5.30
CA ILE A 33 7.24 -18.59 4.27
C ILE A 33 7.82 -17.32 4.88
N VAL A 34 7.41 -16.93 6.09
CA VAL A 34 7.93 -15.73 6.78
C VAL A 34 9.38 -15.91 7.27
N ARG A 35 9.83 -17.16 7.49
CA ARG A 35 11.16 -17.45 8.05
C ARG A 35 12.27 -17.50 7.01
N SER A 36 11.96 -17.61 5.73
CA SER A 36 12.96 -17.70 4.64
C SER A 36 13.47 -16.35 4.13
N GLU A 37 12.88 -15.23 4.56
CA GLU A 37 13.26 -13.87 4.08
C GLU A 37 14.00 -12.99 5.10
N VAL A 38 14.32 -13.51 6.30
CA VAL A 38 15.08 -12.74 7.29
C VAL A 38 16.57 -13.11 7.20
N GLY A 39 17.22 -12.65 6.16
CA GLY A 39 18.68 -12.56 6.09
C GLY A 39 19.16 -11.47 7.06
N ILE A 40 19.88 -11.88 8.11
CA ILE A 40 20.48 -10.98 9.10
C ILE A 40 21.64 -10.23 8.42
N TRP A 41 21.40 -8.98 8.02
CA TRP A 41 22.46 -8.08 7.57
C TRP A 41 23.07 -7.38 8.77
N HIS A 42 24.31 -7.75 9.12
CA HIS A 42 25.13 -7.01 10.08
C HIS A 42 25.54 -5.66 9.48
N TRP A 43 24.95 -4.58 9.93
CA TRP A 43 25.38 -3.22 9.61
C TRP A 43 26.66 -2.88 10.37
N ARG A 44 27.76 -2.71 9.63
CA ARG A 44 28.94 -1.97 10.09
C ARG A 44 28.76 -0.50 9.68
N PRO A 45 28.96 0.48 10.57
CA PRO A 45 28.88 1.88 10.19
C PRO A 45 30.09 2.26 9.34
N ALA A 46 29.84 2.73 8.10
CA ALA A 46 30.85 3.33 7.25
C ALA A 46 31.00 4.83 7.55
N PRO A 47 32.21 5.42 7.45
CA PRO A 47 32.45 6.82 7.78
C PRO A 47 31.77 7.77 6.78
N ALA A 48 31.23 8.87 7.30
CA ALA A 48 30.25 9.78 6.69
C ALA A 48 30.71 10.67 5.51
N TRP A 49 31.82 10.41 4.86
CA TRP A 49 32.39 11.32 3.82
C TRP A 49 32.40 10.74 2.38
N LEU A 50 31.78 9.59 2.14
CA LEU A 50 31.76 8.95 0.81
C LEU A 50 30.35 8.74 0.23
N ALA A 51 29.36 9.53 0.60
CA ALA A 51 28.04 9.45 -0.04
C ALA A 51 27.74 10.76 -0.75
N PRO A 52 27.98 10.86 -2.09
CA PRO A 52 26.83 11.03 -2.97
C PRO A 52 26.94 10.40 -4.38
N LEU A 53 27.74 9.37 -4.64
CA LEU A 53 27.89 8.82 -6.02
C LEU A 53 27.34 7.38 -6.22
N GLY A 54 26.80 6.74 -5.20
CA GLY A 54 26.35 5.33 -5.29
C GLY A 54 24.88 5.11 -5.69
N ALA A 55 24.02 6.12 -5.58
CA ALA A 55 22.58 5.95 -5.76
C ALA A 55 22.10 5.94 -7.23
N ALA A 56 22.90 6.46 -8.18
CA ALA A 56 22.52 6.53 -9.59
C ALA A 56 22.79 5.23 -10.38
N LEU A 57 23.67 4.36 -9.90
CA LEU A 57 24.08 3.16 -10.64
C LEU A 57 23.18 1.93 -10.35
N ALA A 58 22.54 1.87 -9.21
CA ALA A 58 21.65 0.75 -8.84
C ALA A 58 20.33 0.72 -9.63
N VAL A 59 19.84 1.87 -10.08
CA VAL A 59 18.58 1.95 -10.86
C VAL A 59 18.79 1.53 -12.31
N LEU A 60 20.02 1.69 -12.86
CA LEU A 60 20.32 1.40 -14.27
C LEU A 60 20.50 -0.11 -14.53
N VAL A 61 20.90 -0.90 -13.53
CA VAL A 61 21.08 -2.35 -13.67
C VAL A 61 19.74 -3.11 -13.68
N ILE A 62 18.70 -2.59 -13.03
CA ILE A 62 17.37 -3.24 -13.01
C ILE A 62 16.62 -3.04 -14.33
N VAL A 63 16.88 -1.93 -15.04
CA VAL A 63 16.21 -1.65 -16.33
C VAL A 63 16.92 -2.34 -17.50
N ALA A 64 18.22 -2.62 -17.43
CA ALA A 64 18.98 -3.26 -18.50
C ALA A 64 18.87 -4.81 -18.48
N GLY A 65 18.47 -5.43 -17.38
CA GLY A 65 18.40 -6.90 -17.24
C GLY A 65 17.22 -7.59 -17.93
N VAL A 66 16.27 -6.84 -18.49
CA VAL A 66 15.05 -7.41 -19.10
C VAL A 66 15.10 -7.48 -20.64
N PHE A 67 16.15 -6.94 -21.29
CA PHE A 67 16.14 -6.77 -22.76
C PHE A 67 17.24 -7.47 -23.54
N VAL A 68 17.96 -8.48 -23.00
CA VAL A 68 18.93 -9.21 -23.83
C VAL A 68 18.70 -10.71 -23.77
N LEU A 69 18.36 -11.23 -24.96
CA LEU A 69 18.38 -12.59 -25.53
C LEU A 69 17.17 -13.50 -25.31
N PRO A 70 16.56 -13.92 -26.46
CA PRO A 70 16.78 -15.27 -26.93
C PRO A 70 17.05 -15.30 -28.45
N GLY A 71 18.21 -15.71 -28.82
CA GLY A 71 18.51 -16.06 -30.20
C GLY A 71 19.89 -16.67 -30.26
N LEU A 72 19.94 -17.95 -30.41
CA LEU A 72 20.99 -18.81 -30.95
C LEU A 72 21.16 -20.07 -30.09
N LEU A 73 20.52 -21.13 -30.56
CA LEU A 73 21.11 -22.46 -30.77
C LEU A 73 20.02 -23.38 -31.33
N GLY A 74 19.99 -23.42 -32.65
CA GLY A 74 19.30 -24.46 -33.40
C GLY A 74 20.13 -25.77 -33.31
N GLY A 75 19.42 -26.89 -33.24
CA GLY A 75 20.01 -28.21 -33.22
C GLY A 75 18.95 -29.28 -33.39
N SER A 76 18.66 -29.62 -34.64
CA SER A 76 17.80 -30.75 -35.05
C SER A 76 18.33 -32.06 -34.48
N ARG A 77 17.42 -32.98 -34.06
CA ARG A 77 17.49 -34.41 -34.47
C ARG A 77 16.21 -35.17 -34.14
N HIS A 78 15.75 -35.88 -35.15
CA HIS A 78 14.68 -36.82 -35.25
C HIS A 78 14.72 -37.96 -34.20
N GLY A 79 13.56 -38.31 -33.70
CA GLY A 79 13.31 -39.52 -32.96
C GLY A 79 11.82 -39.83 -32.99
N ALA A 80 11.39 -40.68 -33.94
CA ALA A 80 10.05 -41.21 -34.00
C ALA A 80 9.83 -42.20 -32.84
N GLY A 81 8.86 -41.92 -31.99
CA GLY A 81 8.39 -42.81 -30.94
C GLY A 81 6.89 -42.62 -30.76
N THR A 82 6.10 -43.48 -31.42
CA THR A 82 4.67 -43.62 -31.21
C THR A 82 4.39 -44.20 -29.84
N SER A 83 3.86 -43.42 -28.93
CA SER A 83 3.15 -43.91 -27.74
C SER A 83 1.83 -43.14 -27.63
N SER A 84 0.75 -43.82 -27.99
CA SER A 84 -0.64 -43.42 -27.77
C SER A 84 -0.96 -43.52 -26.27
N GLY A 85 -0.72 -42.41 -25.52
CA GLY A 85 -1.29 -42.21 -24.21
C GLY A 85 -2.60 -41.42 -24.31
N PRO A 86 -3.57 -41.62 -23.40
CA PRO A 86 -4.80 -40.84 -23.41
C PRO A 86 -4.51 -39.34 -23.28
N PRO A 87 -5.31 -38.45 -23.91
CA PRO A 87 -5.06 -37.02 -23.83
C PRO A 87 -5.16 -36.57 -22.39
N ALA A 88 -4.03 -36.17 -21.82
CA ALA A 88 -4.01 -35.44 -20.57
C ALA A 88 -4.88 -34.20 -20.78
N SER A 89 -5.91 -34.04 -19.96
CA SER A 89 -6.73 -32.84 -19.90
C SER A 89 -5.79 -31.65 -19.72
N GLY A 90 -5.48 -30.95 -20.80
CA GLY A 90 -4.63 -29.79 -20.85
C GLY A 90 -5.31 -28.68 -20.02
N GLY A 91 -4.91 -28.54 -18.79
CA GLY A 91 -5.23 -27.34 -18.02
C GLY A 91 -4.76 -26.16 -18.85
N GLN A 92 -5.69 -25.32 -19.31
CA GLN A 92 -5.36 -24.09 -20.04
C GLN A 92 -4.56 -23.19 -19.10
N HIS A 93 -3.25 -23.24 -19.23
CA HIS A 93 -2.34 -22.28 -18.58
C HIS A 93 -2.51 -20.94 -19.28
N THR A 94 -3.53 -20.18 -18.88
CA THR A 94 -3.76 -18.84 -19.42
C THR A 94 -2.55 -17.99 -19.03
N THR A 95 -1.81 -17.49 -20.02
CA THR A 95 -0.62 -16.67 -19.81
C THR A 95 -0.97 -15.37 -19.06
N LEU A 96 -0.11 -14.95 -18.14
CA LEU A 96 -0.23 -13.67 -17.47
C LEU A 96 0.06 -12.54 -18.47
N ILE A 97 -0.90 -11.68 -18.68
CA ILE A 97 -0.81 -10.54 -19.60
C ILE A 97 -0.55 -9.26 -18.80
N ARG A 98 0.38 -8.45 -19.30
CA ARG A 98 0.63 -7.10 -18.78
C ARG A 98 0.37 -6.11 -19.90
N ARG A 99 -0.42 -5.07 -19.61
CA ARG A 99 -0.73 -4.00 -20.55
C ARG A 99 -0.67 -2.65 -19.85
N THR A 100 -0.16 -1.64 -20.53
CA THR A 100 -0.13 -0.26 -20.03
C THR A 100 -1.06 0.60 -20.88
N GLU A 101 -1.90 1.38 -20.22
CA GLU A 101 -2.79 2.35 -20.85
C GLU A 101 -2.51 3.73 -20.26
N SER A 102 -2.28 4.71 -21.11
CA SER A 102 -2.07 6.10 -20.69
C SER A 102 -3.16 7.00 -21.22
N SER A 103 -3.58 7.96 -20.42
CA SER A 103 -4.58 8.94 -20.80
C SER A 103 -4.38 10.27 -20.09
N LEU A 104 -4.84 11.35 -20.70
CA LEU A 104 -4.80 12.68 -20.16
C LEU A 104 -6.22 13.20 -19.96
N VAL A 105 -6.50 13.77 -18.80
CA VAL A 105 -7.77 14.46 -18.49
C VAL A 105 -7.51 15.95 -18.57
N ASN A 106 -8.03 16.59 -19.63
CA ASN A 106 -7.87 18.02 -19.86
C ASN A 106 -9.02 18.85 -19.28
N SER A 107 -10.11 18.22 -18.85
CA SER A 107 -11.21 18.91 -18.15
C SER A 107 -10.71 19.44 -16.81
N PRO A 108 -11.21 20.61 -16.36
CA PRO A 108 -10.89 21.12 -15.04
C PRO A 108 -11.29 20.11 -13.95
N VAL A 109 -10.29 19.65 -13.18
CA VAL A 109 -10.50 18.70 -12.07
C VAL A 109 -10.16 19.41 -10.77
N THR A 110 -11.12 19.45 -9.85
CA THR A 110 -10.99 20.04 -8.51
C THR A 110 -10.86 18.98 -7.40
N GLY A 111 -11.19 17.72 -7.72
CA GLY A 111 -11.09 16.60 -6.81
C GLY A 111 -10.82 15.27 -7.53
N LEU A 112 -10.16 14.36 -6.84
CA LEU A 112 -9.86 13.02 -7.33
C LEU A 112 -10.40 11.97 -6.35
N VAL A 113 -11.09 10.98 -6.86
CA VAL A 113 -11.51 9.80 -6.11
C VAL A 113 -10.99 8.56 -6.85
N VAL A 114 -10.17 7.76 -6.17
CA VAL A 114 -9.66 6.49 -6.71
C VAL A 114 -10.19 5.34 -5.88
N ARG A 115 -10.80 4.35 -6.53
CA ARG A 115 -11.30 3.13 -5.90
C ARG A 115 -10.73 1.91 -6.62
N ALA A 116 -10.06 1.03 -5.86
CA ALA A 116 -9.49 -0.18 -6.40
C ALA A 116 -9.57 -1.32 -5.37
N SER A 117 -9.77 -2.55 -5.84
CA SER A 117 -9.79 -3.72 -4.95
C SER A 117 -8.36 -4.21 -4.68
N VAL A 118 -7.60 -4.54 -5.72
CA VAL A 118 -6.24 -5.08 -5.60
C VAL A 118 -5.28 -4.32 -6.51
N GLY A 119 -4.12 -3.91 -5.97
CA GLY A 119 -3.09 -3.27 -6.79
C GLY A 119 -2.30 -2.22 -6.03
N ALA A 120 -1.87 -1.17 -6.74
CA ALA A 120 -1.23 -0.02 -6.13
C ALA A 120 -1.74 1.28 -6.77
N VAL A 121 -1.72 2.34 -5.98
CA VAL A 121 -2.05 3.69 -6.42
C VAL A 121 -0.92 4.62 -6.04
N SER A 122 -0.29 5.23 -7.03
CA SER A 122 0.75 6.26 -6.88
C SER A 122 0.21 7.58 -7.39
N ILE A 123 0.26 8.64 -6.57
CA ILE A 123 -0.18 9.98 -6.94
C ILE A 123 0.94 10.97 -6.66
N ALA A 124 1.41 11.63 -7.71
CA ALA A 124 2.42 12.67 -7.62
C ALA A 124 1.83 14.05 -7.95
N GLY A 125 2.12 15.03 -7.10
CA GLY A 125 1.79 16.43 -7.36
C GLY A 125 2.71 17.03 -8.41
N GLY A 126 2.12 17.55 -9.50
CA GLY A 126 2.81 18.25 -10.58
C GLY A 126 2.39 19.69 -10.71
N ASP A 127 3.08 20.44 -11.56
CA ASP A 127 2.84 21.87 -11.77
C ASP A 127 1.84 22.15 -12.92
N ARG A 128 1.35 21.10 -13.56
CA ARG A 128 0.35 21.21 -14.65
C ARG A 128 -1.07 21.15 -14.09
N ASN A 129 -2.01 21.86 -14.73
CA ASN A 129 -3.43 21.82 -14.37
C ASN A 129 -4.20 20.65 -15.00
N THR A 130 -3.50 19.63 -15.47
CA THR A 130 -4.06 18.43 -16.09
C THR A 130 -3.79 17.21 -15.23
N VAL A 131 -4.65 16.20 -15.34
CA VAL A 131 -4.43 14.90 -14.68
C VAL A 131 -3.95 13.89 -15.72
N ALA A 132 -2.71 13.42 -15.56
CA ALA A 132 -2.18 12.32 -16.34
C ALA A 132 -2.39 11.01 -15.59
N ILE A 133 -2.88 9.99 -16.30
CA ILE A 133 -3.20 8.68 -15.76
C ILE A 133 -2.41 7.64 -16.57
N THR A 134 -1.62 6.82 -15.89
CA THR A 134 -1.04 5.61 -16.43
C THR A 134 -1.55 4.43 -15.64
N ALA A 135 -2.18 3.48 -16.31
CA ALA A 135 -2.71 2.27 -15.71
C ALA A 135 -1.93 1.06 -16.23
N HIS A 136 -1.35 0.29 -15.32
CA HIS A 136 -0.66 -0.96 -15.60
C HIS A 136 -1.58 -2.11 -15.21
N LEU A 137 -2.11 -2.79 -16.22
CA LEU A 137 -3.05 -3.90 -16.08
C LEU A 137 -2.28 -5.21 -16.00
N VAL A 138 -2.62 -6.05 -15.04
CA VAL A 138 -2.09 -7.42 -14.90
C VAL A 138 -3.27 -8.36 -14.78
N TYR A 139 -3.38 -9.36 -15.67
CA TYR A 139 -4.53 -10.24 -15.70
C TYR A 139 -4.26 -11.55 -16.43
N ARG A 140 -5.11 -12.55 -16.17
CA ARG A 140 -5.23 -13.78 -16.95
C ARG A 140 -6.65 -13.88 -17.50
N GLY A 141 -6.78 -14.21 -18.78
CA GLY A 141 -8.07 -14.25 -19.48
C GLY A 141 -8.52 -12.87 -19.93
N SER A 142 -9.66 -12.38 -19.43
CA SER A 142 -10.23 -11.10 -19.86
C SER A 142 -9.58 -9.92 -19.13
N ALA A 143 -9.34 -8.84 -19.86
CA ALA A 143 -8.74 -7.61 -19.32
C ALA A 143 -9.67 -6.91 -18.33
N PRO A 144 -9.12 -6.26 -17.27
CA PRO A 144 -9.90 -5.37 -16.42
C PRO A 144 -10.43 -4.18 -17.22
N VAL A 145 -11.62 -3.73 -16.86
CA VAL A 145 -12.25 -2.54 -17.45
C VAL A 145 -11.99 -1.36 -16.53
N ILE A 146 -11.26 -0.34 -17.04
CA ILE A 146 -11.00 0.89 -16.30
C ILE A 146 -12.24 1.78 -16.42
N THR A 147 -12.74 2.26 -15.28
CA THR A 147 -13.82 3.25 -15.20
C THR A 147 -13.22 4.62 -14.91
N ARG A 148 -13.62 5.61 -15.69
CA ARG A 148 -13.12 6.97 -15.61
C ARG A 148 -14.25 7.95 -15.94
N GLN A 149 -14.65 8.75 -14.95
CA GLN A 149 -15.75 9.70 -15.09
C GLN A 149 -15.40 11.01 -14.39
N VAL A 150 -15.68 12.13 -15.04
CA VAL A 150 -15.59 13.47 -14.44
C VAL A 150 -17.01 14.01 -14.25
N THR A 151 -17.38 14.25 -12.99
CA THR A 151 -18.71 14.78 -12.62
C THR A 151 -18.51 15.91 -11.61
N GLY A 152 -19.04 17.10 -11.91
CA GLY A 152 -18.92 18.27 -11.02
C GLY A 152 -17.47 18.65 -10.69
N GLY A 153 -16.53 18.44 -11.61
CA GLY A 153 -15.10 18.67 -11.38
C GLY A 153 -14.39 17.57 -10.57
N VAL A 154 -15.07 16.49 -10.20
CA VAL A 154 -14.45 15.35 -9.51
C VAL A 154 -14.19 14.24 -10.50
N LEU A 155 -12.93 13.83 -10.62
CA LEU A 155 -12.54 12.66 -11.39
C LEU A 155 -12.71 11.41 -10.52
N ASP A 156 -13.64 10.54 -10.88
CA ASP A 156 -13.79 9.20 -10.30
C ASP A 156 -13.06 8.18 -11.18
N LEU A 157 -12.08 7.48 -10.58
CA LEU A 157 -11.21 6.51 -11.23
C LEU A 157 -11.29 5.18 -10.50
N GLY A 158 -11.53 4.12 -11.26
CA GLY A 158 -11.56 2.77 -10.72
C GLY A 158 -11.36 1.72 -11.80
N TYR A 159 -11.50 0.46 -11.42
CA TYR A 159 -11.54 -0.63 -12.38
C TYR A 159 -12.46 -1.75 -11.90
N ARG A 160 -12.84 -2.60 -12.83
CA ARG A 160 -13.62 -3.82 -12.56
C ARG A 160 -12.98 -4.99 -13.28
N CYS A 161 -12.77 -6.08 -12.57
CA CYS A 161 -12.37 -7.34 -13.13
C CYS A 161 -13.58 -8.09 -13.69
N PRO A 162 -13.54 -8.60 -14.92
CA PRO A 162 -14.60 -9.46 -15.47
C PRO A 162 -14.76 -10.74 -14.64
N SER A 163 -15.97 -11.30 -14.64
CA SER A 163 -16.26 -12.56 -13.97
C SER A 163 -15.35 -13.68 -14.50
N GLY A 164 -14.80 -14.50 -13.59
CA GLY A 164 -13.90 -15.60 -13.94
C GLY A 164 -12.44 -15.18 -14.21
N SER A 165 -12.11 -13.89 -14.17
CA SER A 165 -10.72 -13.44 -14.24
C SER A 165 -9.95 -13.89 -13.00
N ARG A 166 -8.75 -14.46 -13.23
CA ARG A 166 -7.78 -14.78 -12.18
C ARG A 166 -6.62 -13.81 -12.29
N ASP A 167 -5.95 -13.53 -11.17
CA ASP A 167 -4.79 -12.62 -11.14
C ASP A 167 -5.08 -11.26 -11.79
N CYS A 168 -6.27 -10.69 -11.52
CA CYS A 168 -6.69 -9.42 -12.09
C CYS A 168 -6.42 -8.28 -11.12
N GLY A 169 -5.60 -7.31 -11.56
CA GLY A 169 -5.27 -6.12 -10.80
C GLY A 169 -4.83 -4.97 -11.68
N VAL A 170 -4.93 -3.76 -11.16
CA VAL A 170 -4.50 -2.54 -11.85
C VAL A 170 -3.64 -1.70 -10.92
N PHE A 171 -2.51 -1.23 -11.43
CA PHE A 171 -1.63 -0.29 -10.77
C PHE A 171 -1.80 1.07 -11.43
N PHE A 172 -2.20 2.07 -10.68
CA PHE A 172 -2.40 3.42 -11.17
C PHE A 172 -1.22 4.33 -10.80
N ASP A 173 -0.60 4.95 -11.81
CA ASP A 173 0.34 6.05 -11.63
C ASP A 173 -0.30 7.34 -12.15
N LEU A 174 -0.51 8.29 -11.24
CA LEU A 174 -1.22 9.53 -11.49
C LEU A 174 -0.29 10.73 -11.26
N THR A 175 -0.28 11.66 -12.20
CA THR A 175 0.27 13.01 -11.99
C THR A 175 -0.87 14.00 -11.98
N VAL A 176 -1.01 14.74 -10.87
CA VAL A 176 -2.14 15.64 -10.62
C VAL A 176 -1.64 17.03 -10.22
N PRO A 177 -2.45 18.10 -10.36
CA PRO A 177 -2.11 19.40 -9.77
C PRO A 177 -1.82 19.27 -8.27
N ARG A 178 -0.76 19.91 -7.76
CA ARG A 178 -0.34 19.79 -6.34
C ARG A 178 -1.46 20.09 -5.34
N GLY A 179 -2.29 21.09 -5.64
CA GLY A 179 -3.39 21.54 -4.79
C GLY A 179 -4.65 20.66 -4.85
N LEU A 180 -4.65 19.64 -5.71
CA LEU A 180 -5.83 18.79 -5.88
C LEU A 180 -6.15 18.01 -4.61
N GLY A 181 -7.39 18.06 -4.17
CA GLY A 181 -7.90 17.18 -3.11
C GLY A 181 -8.04 15.75 -3.62
N ALA A 182 -7.55 14.75 -2.87
CA ALA A 182 -7.63 13.36 -3.30
C ALA A 182 -8.18 12.44 -2.21
N THR A 183 -9.06 11.54 -2.63
CA THR A 183 -9.57 10.43 -1.83
C THR A 183 -9.21 9.11 -2.49
N VAL A 184 -8.41 8.29 -1.81
CA VAL A 184 -7.97 6.98 -2.30
C VAL A 184 -8.48 5.89 -1.39
N ARG A 185 -9.18 4.90 -1.96
CA ARG A 185 -9.62 3.70 -1.25
C ARG A 185 -9.14 2.47 -1.99
N LEU A 186 -8.37 1.65 -1.27
CA LEU A 186 -7.82 0.40 -1.76
C LEU A 186 -8.20 -0.71 -0.78
N GLU A 187 -8.60 -1.88 -1.25
CA GLU A 187 -8.84 -3.02 -0.35
C GLU A 187 -7.51 -3.68 0.01
N VAL A 188 -6.74 -4.10 -1.00
CA VAL A 188 -5.45 -4.76 -0.80
C VAL A 188 -4.38 -4.12 -1.67
N GLY A 189 -3.32 -3.61 -1.05
CA GLY A 189 -2.16 -3.09 -1.77
C GLY A 189 -1.57 -1.81 -1.21
N GLN A 190 -0.83 -1.09 -2.02
CA GLN A 190 -0.03 0.05 -1.60
C GLN A 190 -0.55 1.37 -2.15
N ILE A 191 -0.57 2.39 -1.30
CA ILE A 191 -0.86 3.77 -1.66
C ILE A 191 0.42 4.60 -1.48
N ARG A 192 0.87 5.27 -2.54
CA ARG A 192 1.97 6.24 -2.51
C ARG A 192 1.47 7.62 -2.91
N LEU A 193 1.78 8.61 -2.10
CA LEU A 193 1.41 10.01 -2.31
C LEU A 193 2.68 10.86 -2.22
N SER A 194 2.89 11.76 -3.16
CA SER A 194 4.07 12.62 -3.14
C SER A 194 3.78 14.05 -3.60
N GLY A 195 4.33 15.03 -2.90
CA GLY A 195 4.32 16.44 -3.30
C GLY A 195 2.93 17.07 -3.41
N LEU A 196 1.95 16.62 -2.61
CA LEU A 196 0.59 17.12 -2.63
C LEU A 196 0.36 18.19 -1.56
N SER A 197 -0.38 19.24 -1.92
CA SER A 197 -0.75 20.35 -1.03
C SER A 197 -2.26 20.46 -0.78
N GLY A 198 -3.08 19.61 -1.40
CA GLY A 198 -4.52 19.54 -1.16
C GLY A 198 -4.90 18.77 0.09
N THR A 199 -6.20 18.68 0.35
CA THR A 199 -6.75 17.81 1.41
C THR A 199 -6.73 16.36 0.92
N ILE A 200 -6.13 15.47 1.72
CA ILE A 200 -5.90 14.06 1.35
C ILE A 200 -6.60 13.13 2.30
N THR A 201 -7.27 12.13 1.74
CA THR A 201 -7.79 10.96 2.47
C THR A 201 -7.32 9.70 1.75
N ALA A 202 -6.54 8.85 2.42
CA ALA A 202 -6.08 7.58 1.87
C ALA A 202 -6.37 6.45 2.84
N SER A 203 -6.95 5.37 2.33
CA SER A 203 -7.31 4.20 3.12
C SER A 203 -7.03 2.90 2.38
N THR A 204 -6.50 1.91 3.10
CA THR A 204 -6.39 0.53 2.62
C THR A 204 -6.79 -0.43 3.74
N SER A 205 -7.37 -1.58 3.40
CA SER A 205 -7.67 -2.61 4.41
C SER A 205 -6.40 -3.39 4.76
N ILE A 206 -5.65 -3.84 3.75
CA ILE A 206 -4.38 -4.54 3.91
C ILE A 206 -3.35 -3.90 2.99
N GLY A 207 -2.29 -3.35 3.58
CA GLY A 207 -1.21 -2.76 2.81
C GLY A 207 -0.62 -1.51 3.44
N GLN A 208 0.23 -0.86 2.68
CA GLN A 208 1.04 0.25 3.14
C GLN A 208 0.53 1.58 2.57
N VAL A 209 0.54 2.62 3.40
CA VAL A 209 0.29 4.00 2.98
C VAL A 209 1.55 4.83 3.19
N GLN A 210 2.13 5.33 2.10
CA GLN A 210 3.28 6.22 2.10
C GLN A 210 2.89 7.59 1.57
N ALA A 211 3.19 8.65 2.32
CA ALA A 211 2.99 10.03 1.92
C ALA A 211 4.29 10.81 2.14
N SER A 212 4.82 11.46 1.12
CA SER A 212 6.09 12.17 1.18
C SER A 212 5.99 13.58 0.58
N GLY A 213 6.74 14.53 1.14
CA GLY A 213 6.75 15.90 0.64
C GLY A 213 5.38 16.60 0.68
N MET A 214 4.56 16.22 1.67
CA MET A 214 3.21 16.76 1.83
C MET A 214 3.26 18.18 2.40
N SER A 215 2.40 19.07 1.90
CA SER A 215 2.23 20.42 2.43
C SER A 215 0.76 20.79 2.63
N GLY A 216 -0.16 19.84 2.47
CA GLY A 216 -1.60 20.04 2.60
C GLY A 216 -2.04 20.29 4.04
N PRO A 217 -3.15 21.04 4.22
CA PRO A 217 -3.62 21.41 5.55
C PRO A 217 -4.22 20.23 6.32
N ARG A 218 -4.87 19.28 5.63
CA ARG A 218 -5.53 18.13 6.26
C ARG A 218 -5.17 16.85 5.55
N VAL A 219 -4.66 15.89 6.33
CA VAL A 219 -4.25 14.58 5.81
C VAL A 219 -4.80 13.49 6.73
N ARG A 220 -5.58 12.56 6.15
CA ARG A 220 -6.13 11.38 6.82
C ARG A 220 -5.59 10.12 6.15
N LEU A 221 -4.86 9.30 6.90
CA LEU A 221 -4.27 8.06 6.43
C LEU A 221 -4.74 6.91 7.33
N THR A 222 -5.28 5.84 6.74
CA THR A 222 -5.76 4.69 7.49
C THR A 222 -5.35 3.38 6.83
N THR A 223 -4.98 2.39 7.64
CA THR A 223 -4.81 1.01 7.19
C THR A 223 -5.36 0.06 8.25
N GLY A 224 -5.94 -1.05 7.82
CA GLY A 224 -6.32 -2.12 8.75
C GLY A 224 -5.09 -2.88 9.22
N THR A 225 -4.34 -3.43 8.27
CA THR A 225 -3.08 -4.13 8.53
C THR A 225 -2.01 -3.57 7.60
N GLY A 226 -0.97 -2.98 8.18
CA GLY A 226 0.16 -2.42 7.42
C GLY A 226 0.78 -1.20 8.08
N MET A 227 1.69 -0.58 7.36
CA MET A 227 2.46 0.57 7.82
C MET A 227 1.93 1.87 7.23
N ILE A 228 1.92 2.92 8.03
CA ILE A 228 1.72 4.30 7.56
C ILE A 228 3.02 5.07 7.76
N SER A 229 3.52 5.70 6.69
CA SER A 229 4.64 6.64 6.74
C SER A 229 4.23 7.95 6.10
N ALA A 230 4.34 9.06 6.84
CA ALA A 230 3.98 10.39 6.35
C ALA A 230 5.07 11.42 6.64
N GLY A 231 5.53 12.13 5.60
CA GLY A 231 6.52 13.21 5.68
C GLY A 231 5.97 14.52 5.14
N PHE A 232 6.11 15.59 5.91
CA PHE A 232 5.58 16.90 5.62
C PHE A 232 6.71 17.92 5.43
N THR A 233 6.57 18.81 4.46
CA THR A 233 7.47 19.92 4.18
C THR A 233 6.96 21.27 4.74
N ALA A 234 5.67 21.34 5.07
CA ALA A 234 5.05 22.47 5.76
C ALA A 234 4.21 21.96 6.93
N PRO A 235 4.04 22.74 8.01
CA PRO A 235 3.23 22.35 9.15
C PRO A 235 1.76 22.14 8.76
N PRO A 236 1.21 20.91 8.83
CA PRO A 236 -0.19 20.66 8.53
C PRO A 236 -1.10 21.17 9.67
N GLN A 237 -2.32 21.57 9.34
CA GLN A 237 -3.32 21.90 10.37
C GLN A 237 -3.80 20.64 11.10
N GLN A 238 -4.01 19.53 10.35
CA GLN A 238 -4.49 18.30 10.93
C GLN A 238 -3.93 17.07 10.23
N ILE A 239 -3.31 16.20 11.02
CA ILE A 239 -2.96 14.84 10.60
C ILE A 239 -3.79 13.86 11.41
N PHE A 240 -4.42 12.90 10.72
CA PHE A 240 -5.02 11.72 11.32
C PHE A 240 -4.39 10.49 10.67
N ALA A 241 -3.64 9.71 11.43
CA ALA A 241 -3.02 8.46 10.97
C ALA A 241 -3.42 7.31 11.89
N ARG A 242 -4.01 6.26 11.32
CA ARG A 242 -4.46 5.08 12.09
C ARG A 242 -4.11 3.79 11.38
N SER A 243 -3.43 2.89 12.07
CA SER A 243 -3.26 1.49 11.71
C SER A 243 -4.00 0.59 12.70
N GLY A 244 -4.54 -0.53 12.25
CA GLY A 244 -5.02 -1.58 13.16
C GLY A 244 -3.82 -2.37 13.70
N ILE A 245 -3.07 -2.98 12.77
CA ILE A 245 -1.84 -3.74 13.06
C ILE A 245 -0.73 -3.20 12.16
N GLY A 246 0.35 -2.68 12.78
CA GLY A 246 1.50 -2.13 12.08
C GLY A 246 1.97 -0.81 12.67
N SER A 247 2.96 -0.21 12.04
CA SER A 247 3.59 1.02 12.54
C SER A 247 3.03 2.27 11.89
N VAL A 248 2.98 3.36 12.68
CA VAL A 248 2.66 4.71 12.20
C VAL A 248 3.87 5.61 12.42
N ALA A 249 4.47 6.11 11.35
CA ALA A 249 5.61 7.03 11.39
C ALA A 249 5.22 8.37 10.74
N ILE A 250 5.33 9.46 11.49
CA ILE A 250 5.03 10.80 11.02
C ILE A 250 6.25 11.68 11.21
N ARG A 251 6.66 12.38 10.15
CA ARG A 251 7.73 13.38 10.17
C ARG A 251 7.17 14.74 9.78
N VAL A 252 7.34 15.74 10.64
CA VAL A 252 6.82 17.10 10.44
C VAL A 252 7.92 18.14 10.70
N PRO A 253 7.82 19.36 10.17
CA PRO A 253 8.78 20.42 10.44
C PRO A 253 8.97 20.67 11.95
N SER A 254 10.23 20.75 12.41
CA SER A 254 10.58 20.91 13.83
C SER A 254 10.39 22.34 14.38
N GLY A 255 10.28 23.35 13.49
CA GLY A 255 10.11 24.77 13.86
C GLY A 255 8.71 25.14 14.39
N THR A 256 7.78 24.18 14.46
CA THR A 256 6.39 24.41 14.89
C THR A 256 6.06 23.51 16.07
N ALA A 257 5.32 24.04 17.04
CA ALA A 257 4.78 23.24 18.13
C ALA A 257 3.45 22.58 17.70
N TYR A 258 3.23 21.34 18.13
CA TYR A 258 2.06 20.54 17.76
C TYR A 258 1.26 20.09 18.99
N ARG A 259 -0.05 20.00 18.85
CA ARG A 259 -0.89 19.24 19.77
C ARG A 259 -0.91 17.79 19.32
N VAL A 260 -0.18 16.92 20.02
CA VAL A 260 0.03 15.53 19.63
C VAL A 260 -0.77 14.60 20.54
N ALA A 261 -1.63 13.78 19.94
CA ALA A 261 -2.28 12.63 20.55
C ALA A 261 -1.76 11.36 19.83
N ALA A 262 -0.83 10.67 20.47
CA ALA A 262 -0.22 9.45 19.97
C ALA A 262 -0.46 8.31 20.95
N SER A 263 -0.96 7.15 20.47
CA SER A 263 -1.26 5.99 21.31
C SER A 263 -1.15 4.68 20.56
N THR A 264 -0.87 3.61 21.31
CA THR A 264 -0.96 2.21 20.88
C THR A 264 -1.62 1.41 22.00
N GLN A 265 -2.29 0.31 21.65
CA GLN A 265 -2.77 -0.66 22.65
C GLN A 265 -1.64 -1.62 23.05
N GLU A 266 -0.88 -2.11 22.05
CA GLU A 266 0.28 -2.98 22.27
C GLU A 266 1.47 -2.43 21.45
N GLY A 267 2.58 -2.12 22.14
CA GLY A 267 3.80 -1.64 21.50
C GLY A 267 4.38 -0.39 22.14
N SER A 268 4.94 0.52 21.35
CA SER A 268 5.65 1.68 21.86
C SER A 268 5.23 2.99 21.16
N VAL A 269 5.31 4.09 21.91
CA VAL A 269 5.06 5.43 21.39
C VAL A 269 6.30 6.30 21.61
N ARG A 270 6.78 6.96 20.54
CA ARG A 270 7.88 7.93 20.59
C ARG A 270 7.46 9.22 19.93
N VAL A 271 7.54 10.31 20.67
CA VAL A 271 7.22 11.66 20.18
C VAL A 271 8.40 12.59 20.46
N SER A 272 9.03 13.09 19.39
CA SER A 272 10.20 13.95 19.41
C SER A 272 9.98 15.21 18.58
N VAL A 273 8.88 15.94 18.88
CA VAL A 273 8.55 17.24 18.29
C VAL A 273 8.19 18.23 19.41
N PRO A 274 8.36 19.56 19.21
CA PRO A 274 7.84 20.56 20.13
C PRO A 274 6.33 20.39 20.31
N ARG A 275 5.86 20.39 21.57
CA ARG A 275 4.44 20.17 21.90
C ARG A 275 3.83 21.37 22.60
N SER A 276 2.58 21.70 22.23
CA SER A 276 1.77 22.71 22.89
C SER A 276 0.30 22.30 22.85
N ALA A 277 -0.38 22.32 23.98
CA ALA A 277 -1.81 22.04 24.05
C ALA A 277 -2.66 23.10 23.34
N ALA A 278 -2.15 24.34 23.25
CA ALA A 278 -2.79 25.46 22.60
C ALA A 278 -2.57 25.51 21.08
N SER A 279 -1.75 24.58 20.51
CA SER A 279 -1.46 24.58 19.08
C SER A 279 -2.67 24.27 18.24
N SER A 280 -2.84 25.03 17.14
CA SER A 280 -3.83 24.75 16.09
C SER A 280 -3.38 23.60 15.17
N HIS A 281 -2.10 23.20 15.22
CA HIS A 281 -1.56 22.07 14.46
C HIS A 281 -1.74 20.77 15.24
N VAL A 282 -2.64 19.92 14.77
CA VAL A 282 -3.06 18.70 15.47
C VAL A 282 -2.53 17.45 14.80
N ILE A 283 -1.89 16.58 15.56
CA ILE A 283 -1.45 15.26 15.11
C ILE A 283 -2.15 14.20 15.96
N GLN A 284 -2.96 13.37 15.32
CA GLN A 284 -3.55 12.17 15.91
C GLN A 284 -2.94 10.95 15.22
N ALA A 285 -2.17 10.15 15.97
CA ALA A 285 -1.46 8.99 15.46
C ALA A 285 -1.75 7.78 16.35
N THR A 286 -2.42 6.77 15.82
CA THR A 286 -2.84 5.60 16.61
C THR A 286 -2.55 4.29 15.90
N THR A 287 -2.17 3.28 16.66
CA THR A 287 -2.17 1.88 16.19
C THR A 287 -2.80 0.98 17.25
N GLY A 288 -3.37 -0.16 16.84
CA GLY A 288 -3.77 -1.19 17.78
C GLY A 288 -2.51 -1.92 18.30
N THR A 289 -1.81 -2.60 17.39
CA THR A 289 -0.57 -3.31 17.69
C THR A 289 0.56 -2.77 16.82
N GLY A 290 1.64 -2.24 17.45
CA GLY A 290 2.80 -1.72 16.74
C GLY A 290 3.40 -0.47 17.36
N THR A 291 4.18 0.26 16.57
CA THR A 291 4.90 1.45 17.04
C THR A 291 4.33 2.72 16.43
N VAL A 292 4.13 3.74 17.25
CA VAL A 292 3.82 5.11 16.81
C VAL A 292 5.05 5.99 17.02
N THR A 293 5.51 6.62 15.94
CA THR A 293 6.65 7.54 15.97
C THR A 293 6.26 8.88 15.34
N VAL A 294 6.48 9.98 16.07
CA VAL A 294 6.30 11.35 15.57
C VAL A 294 7.61 12.10 15.78
N THR A 295 8.25 12.51 14.68
CA THR A 295 9.58 13.16 14.70
C THR A 295 9.57 14.49 13.97
N GLY A 296 10.46 15.39 14.37
CA GLY A 296 10.81 16.59 13.62
C GLY A 296 11.76 16.29 12.45
N SER A 297 11.69 17.08 11.38
CA SER A 297 12.62 17.10 10.24
C SER A 297 13.56 18.29 10.33
#